data_dbb993e263ef515a771b400adca20481
#
_entry.id   dbb993e263ef515a771b400adca20481
#
_cell.length_a   1.000
_cell.length_b   1.000
_cell.length_c   1.000
_cell.angle_alpha   90.00
_cell.angle_beta   90.00
_cell.angle_gamma   90.00
#
_symmetry.space_group_name_H-M   'P 1'
#
loop_
_entity.id
_entity.type
_entity.pdbx_description
1 polymer ?
#
loop_
_entity_poly.entity_id
_entity_poly.type
_entity_poly.pdbx_seq_one_letter_code
_entity_poly.pdbx_strand_id
1 'polypeptide(L)'
;MIRSIALAVLVCAAGTVPGLAQQNSAAPAGTHTITVVLPSLKSFYDDLKVPFDLAEDPKGYETLIDTLEVFVVGLERDKPLGLRMLSSPAGGLHANLSLPVKGAPGDAKADPQYQKLREDLWDLDLKTAPPPDPRMIRLVPPTIRTRLPGLKLGAAERLMFGGRDGYMRRETDVVHMGIELADVRSLKGGIPFDFPAGIDLGVRINGQAQPAADRQKAFAKLKGEMSGASKKKADESATAFALRDGVYQQLLAELERFFVENSEILGRWTLDNSRKNAAFQLDLAALPNTDLATSVETVKPSANPYALVKGDDAAIRFTSQLTLDSLRKKHAGELAKLVKAHVADLIDGDAQRDAPSKDADKQALNLLFEAMADVATQAELTGCLRSWETKPGHFDTLGALKIADQAKYADMLKQLAGLGGALKVDLDVETVGGVTLHKIAGKSLQNSLPEFISADGTVWIGLGPNVLWYASGDGVQARLKGAIAEVQTANAPEVAPLQVAVRMGPLARFGDSYRKRNPAPAKPKAAPAAKPAPKADGEGSKKPVLARGNKEEGASPLAQLTTLLGEMNLQALATQALQGKDDTLAMSLTRDGDKARVDMQADTGLLRFVGKAVSKFVKDNLSDE
;
A
#
# COMPACT_ATOMS: atom_id res chain seq x y z
N MET A 1 -0.50 -0.34 9.60
CA MET A 1 -0.71 0.46 8.39
C MET A 1 -1.98 0.05 7.63
N ILE A 2 -2.15 -1.18 7.09
CA ILE A 2 -3.37 -1.59 6.34
C ILE A 2 -4.61 -1.61 7.24
N ARG A 3 -4.55 -2.08 8.51
CA ARG A 3 -5.66 -1.99 9.47
C ARG A 3 -5.94 -0.56 9.94
N SER A 4 -4.91 0.25 10.10
CA SER A 4 -5.09 1.69 10.37
C SER A 4 -5.71 2.41 9.17
N ILE A 5 -5.41 1.98 7.96
CA ILE A 5 -6.08 2.46 6.74
C ILE A 5 -7.55 1.98 6.73
N ALA A 6 -7.84 0.73 7.12
CA ALA A 6 -9.22 0.22 7.20
C ALA A 6 -10.01 0.88 8.33
N LEU A 7 -9.41 1.12 9.49
CA LEU A 7 -10.02 1.89 10.59
C LEU A 7 -10.14 3.37 10.21
N ALA A 8 -9.12 3.94 9.55
CA ALA A 8 -9.19 5.29 8.99
C ALA A 8 -10.22 5.38 7.86
N VAL A 9 -10.37 4.35 7.03
CA VAL A 9 -11.46 4.27 6.03
C VAL A 9 -12.82 4.17 6.70
N LEU A 10 -12.95 3.38 7.78
CA LEU A 10 -14.18 3.32 8.59
C LEU A 10 -14.49 4.66 9.27
N VAL A 11 -13.48 5.31 9.84
CA VAL A 11 -13.60 6.63 10.49
C VAL A 11 -13.73 7.76 9.47
N CYS A 12 -13.00 7.68 8.34
CA CYS A 12 -13.05 8.69 7.27
C CYS A 12 -14.32 8.56 6.42
N ALA A 13 -14.81 7.35 6.17
CA ALA A 13 -16.09 7.15 5.47
C ALA A 13 -17.27 7.65 6.32
N ALA A 14 -17.16 7.61 7.65
CA ALA A 14 -18.14 8.22 8.55
C ALA A 14 -18.02 9.77 8.63
N GLY A 15 -16.87 10.34 8.29
CA GLY A 15 -16.55 11.77 8.55
C GLY A 15 -16.35 12.68 7.34
N THR A 16 -16.09 12.17 6.15
CA THR A 16 -15.69 13.03 5.03
C THR A 16 -16.31 12.63 3.69
N VAL A 17 -17.54 13.04 3.46
CA VAL A 17 -18.01 13.31 2.10
C VAL A 17 -18.22 14.83 2.00
N PRO A 18 -17.28 15.61 1.44
CA PRO A 18 -17.52 17.02 1.19
C PRO A 18 -18.51 17.19 0.06
N GLY A 19 -19.59 17.91 0.35
CA GLY A 19 -20.34 18.70 -0.61
C GLY A 19 -20.93 17.99 -1.82
N LEU A 20 -22.01 17.21 -1.63
CA LEU A 20 -22.93 16.89 -2.72
C LEU A 20 -24.30 17.46 -2.38
N ALA A 21 -24.79 18.30 -3.29
CA ALA A 21 -26.04 19.00 -3.18
C ALA A 21 -27.24 18.05 -3.08
N GLN A 22 -28.17 18.42 -2.20
CA GLN A 22 -29.48 17.80 -2.07
C GLN A 22 -30.22 17.79 -3.42
N GLN A 23 -30.51 16.60 -3.92
CA GLN A 23 -31.70 16.38 -4.75
C GLN A 23 -32.47 15.20 -4.16
N ASN A 24 -33.68 15.48 -3.70
CA ASN A 24 -34.65 14.51 -3.22
C ASN A 24 -35.08 13.63 -4.39
N SER A 25 -34.44 12.52 -4.62
CA SER A 25 -34.97 11.44 -5.44
C SER A 25 -34.90 10.13 -4.66
N ALA A 26 -36.03 9.50 -4.45
CA ALA A 26 -36.12 8.18 -3.87
C ALA A 26 -35.37 7.19 -4.75
N ALA A 27 -34.15 6.81 -4.36
CA ALA A 27 -33.41 5.75 -5.02
C ALA A 27 -34.11 4.40 -4.77
N PRO A 28 -34.27 3.54 -5.78
CA PRO A 28 -34.66 2.16 -5.54
C PRO A 28 -33.67 1.49 -4.59
N ALA A 29 -34.12 0.50 -3.84
CA ALA A 29 -33.28 -0.26 -2.89
C ALA A 29 -32.02 -0.74 -3.62
N GLY A 30 -30.92 0.01 -3.43
CA GLY A 30 -29.73 -0.10 -4.26
C GLY A 30 -28.89 -1.30 -3.84
N THR A 31 -28.28 -1.94 -4.82
CA THR A 31 -27.26 -2.95 -4.60
C THR A 31 -26.04 -2.29 -3.93
N HIS A 32 -25.54 -2.86 -2.85
CA HIS A 32 -24.37 -2.29 -2.17
C HIS A 32 -23.13 -2.32 -3.07
N THR A 33 -22.50 -1.18 -3.25
CA THR A 33 -21.29 -1.05 -4.08
C THR A 33 -20.05 -1.50 -3.32
N ILE A 34 -19.95 -1.14 -2.04
CA ILE A 34 -18.85 -1.55 -1.15
C ILE A 34 -19.45 -2.04 0.16
N THR A 35 -18.94 -3.16 0.64
CA THR A 35 -19.25 -3.69 1.97
C THR A 35 -17.95 -3.92 2.71
N VAL A 36 -17.83 -3.35 3.91
CA VAL A 36 -16.73 -3.60 4.84
C VAL A 36 -17.31 -4.28 6.06
N VAL A 37 -16.74 -5.39 6.47
CA VAL A 37 -17.21 -6.16 7.63
C VAL A 37 -16.06 -6.43 8.58
N LEU A 38 -16.28 -6.13 9.85
CA LEU A 38 -15.47 -6.57 10.97
C LEU A 38 -16.30 -7.66 11.70
N PRO A 39 -15.92 -8.94 11.58
CA PRO A 39 -16.72 -10.06 12.09
C PRO A 39 -16.93 -10.02 13.59
N SER A 40 -15.94 -9.55 14.34
CA SER A 40 -15.98 -9.44 15.80
C SER A 40 -15.05 -8.32 16.26
N LEU A 41 -15.58 -7.43 17.07
CA LEU A 41 -14.77 -6.39 17.72
C LEU A 41 -13.83 -7.00 18.77
N LYS A 42 -14.27 -8.06 19.44
CA LYS A 42 -13.44 -8.80 20.40
C LYS A 42 -12.23 -9.44 19.71
N SER A 43 -12.45 -10.17 18.62
CA SER A 43 -11.35 -10.74 17.83
C SER A 43 -10.39 -9.65 17.33
N PHE A 44 -10.94 -8.54 16.88
CA PHE A 44 -10.13 -7.40 16.46
C PHE A 44 -9.23 -6.84 17.58
N TYR A 45 -9.73 -6.76 18.81
CA TYR A 45 -8.93 -6.33 19.95
C TYR A 45 -7.86 -7.36 20.31
N ASP A 46 -8.22 -8.64 20.34
CA ASP A 46 -7.27 -9.73 20.58
C ASP A 46 -6.14 -9.70 19.55
N ASP A 47 -6.47 -9.41 18.29
CA ASP A 47 -5.52 -9.26 17.21
C ASP A 47 -4.67 -7.99 17.31
N LEU A 48 -5.25 -6.87 17.71
CA LEU A 48 -4.49 -5.64 17.95
C LEU A 48 -3.44 -5.80 19.06
N LYS A 49 -3.69 -6.68 20.02
CA LYS A 49 -2.76 -6.97 21.11
C LYS A 49 -1.45 -7.56 20.60
N VAL A 50 -1.49 -8.43 19.58
CA VAL A 50 -0.30 -9.14 19.09
C VAL A 50 0.84 -8.21 18.66
N PRO A 51 0.65 -7.18 17.84
CA PRO A 51 1.70 -6.22 17.50
C PRO A 51 2.31 -5.51 18.73
N PHE A 52 1.48 -5.17 19.73
CA PHE A 52 1.96 -4.51 20.95
C PHE A 52 2.74 -5.47 21.86
N ASP A 53 2.30 -6.71 22.01
CA ASP A 53 3.06 -7.75 22.74
C ASP A 53 4.42 -7.98 22.07
N LEU A 54 4.48 -8.02 20.74
CA LEU A 54 5.71 -8.14 19.98
C LEU A 54 6.60 -6.89 20.06
N ALA A 55 6.01 -5.73 20.31
CA ALA A 55 6.72 -4.47 20.53
C ALA A 55 7.16 -4.27 22.00
N GLU A 56 6.75 -5.18 22.90
CA GLU A 56 6.99 -5.09 24.36
C GLU A 56 6.37 -3.84 24.99
N ASP A 57 5.19 -3.40 24.49
CA ASP A 57 4.51 -2.19 24.97
C ASP A 57 3.06 -2.46 25.36
N PRO A 58 2.79 -3.20 26.46
CA PRO A 58 1.43 -3.47 26.92
C PRO A 58 0.66 -2.20 27.31
N LYS A 59 1.35 -1.18 27.86
CA LYS A 59 0.72 0.10 28.23
C LYS A 59 0.19 0.85 27.02
N GLY A 60 0.93 0.85 25.91
CA GLY A 60 0.47 1.43 24.65
C GLY A 60 -0.80 0.75 24.13
N TYR A 61 -0.90 -0.58 24.28
CA TYR A 61 -2.11 -1.32 23.97
C TYR A 61 -3.29 -0.88 24.85
N GLU A 62 -3.10 -0.85 26.19
CA GLU A 62 -4.14 -0.43 27.13
C GLU A 62 -4.65 0.97 26.80
N THR A 63 -3.76 1.94 26.61
CA THR A 63 -4.13 3.32 26.24
C THR A 63 -4.93 3.38 24.93
N LEU A 64 -4.54 2.59 23.93
CA LEU A 64 -5.26 2.53 22.66
C LEU A 64 -6.65 1.94 22.86
N ILE A 65 -6.76 0.84 23.61
CA ILE A 65 -8.07 0.19 23.86
C ILE A 65 -8.97 1.08 24.68
N ASP A 66 -8.48 1.71 25.76
CA ASP A 66 -9.28 2.65 26.55
C ASP A 66 -9.83 3.80 25.69
N THR A 67 -9.00 4.31 24.77
CA THR A 67 -9.44 5.33 23.81
C THR A 67 -10.53 4.78 22.86
N LEU A 68 -10.38 3.55 22.35
CA LEU A 68 -11.34 2.94 21.46
C LEU A 68 -12.64 2.53 22.17
N GLU A 69 -12.55 2.10 23.45
CA GLU A 69 -13.69 1.66 24.25
C GLU A 69 -14.76 2.75 24.38
N VAL A 70 -14.36 4.01 24.48
CA VAL A 70 -15.28 5.15 24.49
C VAL A 70 -16.22 5.13 23.27
N PHE A 71 -15.73 4.62 22.13
CA PHE A 71 -16.47 4.61 20.87
C PHE A 71 -17.36 3.38 20.66
N VAL A 72 -17.16 2.33 21.44
CA VAL A 72 -17.82 1.03 21.22
C VAL A 72 -18.69 0.59 22.40
N VAL A 73 -18.90 1.49 23.35
CA VAL A 73 -19.79 1.24 24.50
C VAL A 73 -21.19 0.84 24.01
N GLY A 74 -21.74 -0.23 24.59
CA GLY A 74 -23.06 -0.74 24.24
C GLY A 74 -23.13 -1.60 22.99
N LEU A 75 -21.99 -1.88 22.33
CA LEU A 75 -21.95 -2.82 21.21
C LEU A 75 -21.76 -4.26 21.69
N GLU A 76 -22.37 -5.20 20.97
CA GLU A 76 -22.10 -6.64 21.08
C GLU A 76 -20.78 -6.95 20.39
N ARG A 77 -19.75 -7.27 21.17
CA ARG A 77 -18.37 -7.40 20.67
C ARG A 77 -18.11 -8.64 19.84
N ASP A 78 -18.92 -9.68 20.05
CA ASP A 78 -18.79 -10.97 19.36
C ASP A 78 -19.61 -11.02 18.05
N LYS A 79 -20.37 -9.97 17.76
CA LYS A 79 -21.18 -9.87 16.55
C LYS A 79 -20.53 -8.98 15.50
N PRO A 80 -20.84 -9.21 14.20
CA PRO A 80 -20.24 -8.43 13.12
C PRO A 80 -20.71 -6.96 13.11
N LEU A 81 -19.76 -6.05 12.82
CA LEU A 81 -20.03 -4.67 12.45
C LEU A 81 -19.86 -4.52 10.93
N GLY A 82 -20.64 -3.67 10.29
CA GLY A 82 -20.49 -3.45 8.85
C GLY A 82 -20.77 -2.05 8.40
N LEU A 83 -19.98 -1.64 7.43
CA LEU A 83 -20.18 -0.43 6.65
C LEU A 83 -20.60 -0.85 5.24
N ARG A 84 -21.69 -0.29 4.75
CA ARG A 84 -22.17 -0.47 3.37
C ARG A 84 -22.17 0.88 2.69
N MET A 85 -21.61 0.92 1.51
CA MET A 85 -21.70 2.08 0.65
C MET A 85 -22.60 1.75 -0.53
N LEU A 86 -23.59 2.61 -0.74
CA LEU A 86 -24.52 2.52 -1.85
C LEU A 86 -24.17 3.62 -2.85
N SER A 87 -24.31 3.31 -4.12
CA SER A 87 -24.23 4.32 -5.15
C SER A 87 -25.56 5.04 -5.29
N SER A 88 -25.54 6.34 -5.31
CA SER A 88 -26.68 7.16 -5.66
C SER A 88 -26.77 7.34 -7.18
N PRO A 89 -27.97 7.28 -7.78
CA PRO A 89 -28.18 7.68 -9.17
C PRO A 89 -27.75 9.12 -9.48
N ALA A 90 -27.68 9.97 -8.45
CA ALA A 90 -27.18 11.35 -8.55
C ALA A 90 -25.64 11.46 -8.53
N GLY A 91 -24.92 10.32 -8.50
CA GLY A 91 -23.45 10.29 -8.58
C GLY A 91 -22.70 10.46 -7.27
N GLY A 92 -23.29 10.05 -6.14
CA GLY A 92 -22.63 10.00 -4.81
C GLY A 92 -22.58 8.60 -4.22
N LEU A 93 -21.72 8.40 -3.21
CA LEU A 93 -21.73 7.21 -2.36
C LEU A 93 -22.40 7.57 -1.03
N HIS A 94 -23.42 6.81 -0.65
CA HIS A 94 -24.08 6.92 0.65
C HIS A 94 -23.56 5.83 1.56
N ALA A 95 -23.06 6.21 2.72
CA ALA A 95 -22.52 5.27 3.70
C ALA A 95 -23.60 4.92 4.72
N ASN A 96 -23.79 3.62 4.96
CA ASN A 96 -24.66 3.07 6.00
C ASN A 96 -23.83 2.19 6.93
N LEU A 97 -23.87 2.51 8.22
CA LEU A 97 -23.21 1.76 9.28
C LEU A 97 -24.25 0.87 9.96
N SER A 98 -23.92 -0.39 10.18
CA SER A 98 -24.73 -1.34 10.96
C SER A 98 -23.92 -1.82 12.15
N LEU A 99 -24.46 -1.62 13.34
CA LEU A 99 -23.78 -1.86 14.60
C LEU A 99 -24.61 -2.83 15.46
N PRO A 100 -24.03 -3.94 15.91
CA PRO A 100 -24.69 -4.84 16.87
C PRO A 100 -24.74 -4.18 18.24
N VAL A 101 -25.91 -4.14 18.87
CA VAL A 101 -26.12 -3.48 20.16
C VAL A 101 -26.59 -4.45 21.21
N LYS A 102 -26.15 -4.24 22.47
CA LYS A 102 -26.55 -5.01 23.62
C LYS A 102 -27.99 -4.70 24.03
N GLY A 103 -28.72 -5.76 24.34
CA GLY A 103 -30.02 -5.70 25.03
C GLY A 103 -31.18 -5.11 24.23
N ALA A 104 -32.38 -5.40 24.66
CA ALA A 104 -33.60 -4.77 24.17
C ALA A 104 -33.72 -3.32 24.71
N PRO A 105 -34.41 -2.42 23.99
CA PRO A 105 -34.74 -1.10 24.55
C PRO A 105 -35.49 -1.23 25.87
N GLY A 106 -34.93 -0.66 26.94
CA GLY A 106 -35.54 -0.70 28.26
C GLY A 106 -35.12 -1.87 29.17
N ASP A 107 -34.13 -2.67 28.77
CA ASP A 107 -33.60 -3.70 29.65
C ASP A 107 -32.84 -3.07 30.84
N ALA A 108 -33.42 -3.22 32.05
CA ALA A 108 -32.87 -2.68 33.29
C ALA A 108 -31.56 -3.38 33.73
N LYS A 109 -31.15 -4.44 33.06
CA LYS A 109 -29.89 -5.19 33.32
C LYS A 109 -28.73 -4.76 32.46
N ALA A 110 -28.85 -3.65 31.74
CA ALA A 110 -27.72 -3.09 31.00
C ALA A 110 -26.55 -2.81 31.94
N ASP A 111 -25.33 -3.12 31.46
CA ASP A 111 -24.08 -2.92 32.18
C ASP A 111 -24.05 -1.54 32.90
N PRO A 112 -23.77 -1.49 34.22
CA PRO A 112 -23.71 -0.24 34.98
C PRO A 112 -22.70 0.78 34.40
N GLN A 113 -21.59 0.34 33.79
CA GLN A 113 -20.63 1.21 33.10
C GLN A 113 -21.26 1.82 31.85
N TYR A 114 -22.05 1.06 31.12
CA TYR A 114 -22.81 1.56 29.98
C TYR A 114 -23.84 2.60 30.37
N GLN A 115 -24.53 2.40 31.49
CA GLN A 115 -25.49 3.38 31.99
C GLN A 115 -24.81 4.67 32.43
N LYS A 116 -23.68 4.58 33.14
CA LYS A 116 -22.90 5.75 33.57
C LYS A 116 -22.37 6.57 32.42
N LEU A 117 -21.73 5.91 31.46
CA LEU A 117 -21.23 6.59 30.22
C LEU A 117 -22.39 7.20 29.43
N ARG A 118 -23.53 6.58 29.42
CA ARG A 118 -24.76 7.06 28.82
C ARG A 118 -25.27 8.33 29.51
N GLU A 119 -25.25 8.40 30.85
CA GLU A 119 -25.62 9.56 31.63
C GLU A 119 -24.64 10.71 31.42
N ASP A 120 -23.35 10.46 31.47
CA ASP A 120 -22.30 11.44 31.29
C ASP A 120 -22.29 12.06 29.86
N LEU A 121 -22.70 11.29 28.84
CA LEU A 121 -22.79 11.76 27.45
C LEU A 121 -24.17 12.34 27.09
N TRP A 122 -25.19 12.12 27.90
CA TRP A 122 -26.57 12.55 27.63
C TRP A 122 -26.93 13.94 28.11
N ASP A 123 -26.18 14.51 29.03
CA ASP A 123 -26.32 15.91 29.43
C ASP A 123 -25.89 16.88 28.28
N LEU A 124 -25.29 16.36 27.21
CA LEU A 124 -25.09 17.10 25.99
C LEU A 124 -26.38 17.09 25.15
N ASP A 125 -27.29 18.01 25.40
CA ASP A 125 -28.48 18.24 24.55
C ASP A 125 -28.04 18.72 23.15
N LEU A 126 -27.86 17.76 22.25
CA LEU A 126 -27.39 17.98 20.89
C LEU A 126 -28.41 18.69 19.99
N LYS A 127 -29.63 18.90 20.47
CA LYS A 127 -30.69 19.59 19.71
C LYS A 127 -30.65 21.10 19.88
N THR A 128 -30.10 21.62 20.96
CA THR A 128 -30.26 23.03 21.37
C THR A 128 -28.96 23.75 21.68
N ALA A 129 -27.85 23.04 21.94
CA ALA A 129 -26.57 23.66 22.20
C ALA A 129 -25.72 23.76 20.93
N PRO A 130 -24.98 24.87 20.70
CA PRO A 130 -23.92 24.87 19.72
C PRO A 130 -22.96 23.73 20.08
N PRO A 131 -22.48 22.94 19.10
CA PRO A 131 -21.66 21.79 19.38
C PRO A 131 -20.45 22.20 20.22
N PRO A 132 -20.24 21.58 21.39
CA PRO A 132 -18.99 21.75 22.09
C PRO A 132 -17.90 21.22 21.18
N ASP A 133 -16.78 21.78 21.16
CA ASP A 133 -15.63 21.55 20.27
C ASP A 133 -15.91 20.64 19.06
N PRO A 134 -15.84 21.17 17.82
CA PRO A 134 -16.05 20.38 16.61
C PRO A 134 -15.17 19.13 16.51
N ARG A 135 -14.05 19.07 17.25
CA ARG A 135 -13.17 17.91 17.35
C ARG A 135 -13.78 16.76 18.14
N MET A 136 -14.46 17.04 19.24
CA MET A 136 -15.19 16.00 19.99
C MET A 136 -16.34 15.42 19.19
N ILE A 137 -17.00 16.23 18.35
CA ILE A 137 -18.05 15.76 17.44
C ILE A 137 -17.50 14.80 16.38
N ARG A 138 -16.27 14.98 15.95
CA ARG A 138 -15.60 14.07 15.01
C ARG A 138 -15.15 12.76 15.65
N LEU A 139 -14.86 12.75 16.94
CA LEU A 139 -14.28 11.61 17.65
C LEU A 139 -15.33 10.71 18.31
N VAL A 140 -16.50 11.22 18.69
CA VAL A 140 -17.53 10.42 19.36
C VAL A 140 -18.46 9.82 18.32
N PRO A 141 -18.51 8.47 18.18
CA PRO A 141 -19.41 7.85 17.23
C PRO A 141 -20.85 8.23 17.51
N PRO A 142 -21.64 8.35 16.48
CA PRO A 142 -23.07 8.69 16.59
C PRO A 142 -23.84 7.76 17.52
N THR A 143 -23.43 6.48 17.65
CA THR A 143 -24.05 5.48 18.52
C THR A 143 -24.10 5.86 19.98
N ILE A 144 -23.12 6.61 20.47
CA ILE A 144 -23.07 7.03 21.89
C ILE A 144 -24.01 8.22 22.13
N ARG A 145 -24.31 9.00 21.10
CA ARG A 145 -25.17 10.18 21.18
C ARG A 145 -26.61 9.92 20.88
N THR A 146 -26.95 8.70 20.50
CA THR A 146 -28.30 8.39 20.09
C THR A 146 -29.12 7.96 21.30
N ARG A 147 -30.36 8.42 21.36
CA ARG A 147 -31.35 8.01 22.34
C ARG A 147 -31.74 6.54 22.16
N LEU A 148 -30.75 5.63 22.26
CA LEU A 148 -30.98 4.20 22.08
C LEU A 148 -32.18 3.66 22.88
N PRO A 149 -32.39 4.06 24.15
CA PRO A 149 -33.56 3.60 24.92
C PRO A 149 -34.88 4.19 24.49
N GLY A 150 -34.91 5.36 23.88
CA GLY A 150 -36.15 6.01 23.42
C GLY A 150 -36.53 5.72 21.98
N LEU A 151 -35.64 5.05 21.22
CA LEU A 151 -35.86 4.76 19.81
C LEU A 151 -36.85 3.60 19.67
N LYS A 152 -37.97 3.82 19.01
CA LYS A 152 -38.91 2.75 18.67
C LYS A 152 -38.31 1.79 17.66
N LEU A 153 -38.48 0.49 17.91
CA LEU A 153 -38.04 -0.55 16.97
C LEU A 153 -38.64 -0.31 15.59
N GLY A 154 -37.79 -0.37 14.56
CA GLY A 154 -38.18 -0.19 13.16
C GLY A 154 -38.50 1.25 12.75
N ALA A 155 -38.60 2.22 13.67
CA ALA A 155 -38.73 3.64 13.34
C ALA A 155 -37.38 4.26 12.99
N ALA A 156 -37.33 5.10 11.97
CA ALA A 156 -36.16 5.88 11.65
C ALA A 156 -36.25 7.27 12.25
N GLU A 157 -35.25 7.66 13.03
CA GLU A 157 -35.13 8.99 13.61
C GLU A 157 -34.10 9.84 12.86
N ARG A 158 -34.42 11.13 12.76
CA ARG A 158 -33.49 12.14 12.23
C ARG A 158 -32.45 12.49 13.29
N LEU A 159 -31.20 12.53 12.89
CA LEU A 159 -30.05 12.89 13.71
C LEU A 159 -29.29 14.03 13.06
N MET A 160 -28.66 14.88 13.89
CA MET A 160 -27.81 15.96 13.42
C MET A 160 -26.35 15.60 13.68
N PHE A 161 -25.53 15.51 12.60
CA PHE A 161 -24.11 15.25 12.67
C PHE A 161 -23.32 16.45 12.17
N GLY A 162 -22.75 17.25 13.07
CA GLY A 162 -21.92 18.37 12.68
C GLY A 162 -22.59 19.31 11.66
N GLY A 163 -23.90 19.57 11.84
CA GLY A 163 -24.71 20.39 10.94
C GLY A 163 -25.31 19.65 9.74
N ARG A 164 -25.11 18.33 9.62
CA ARG A 164 -25.71 17.50 8.57
C ARG A 164 -26.77 16.58 9.15
N ASP A 165 -27.83 16.38 8.39
CA ASP A 165 -28.85 15.40 8.71
C ASP A 165 -28.31 13.98 8.52
N GLY A 166 -28.66 13.10 9.45
CA GLY A 166 -28.49 11.67 9.35
C GLY A 166 -29.73 10.98 9.88
N TYR A 167 -29.82 9.70 9.67
CA TYR A 167 -30.95 8.88 10.13
C TYR A 167 -30.44 7.64 10.82
N MET A 168 -31.19 7.20 11.82
CA MET A 168 -30.92 5.98 12.55
C MET A 168 -32.20 5.18 12.72
N ARG A 169 -32.07 3.87 12.62
CA ARG A 169 -33.13 2.93 12.90
C ARG A 169 -32.60 1.79 13.75
N ARG A 170 -33.35 1.45 14.81
CA ARG A 170 -33.02 0.31 15.64
C ARG A 170 -33.90 -0.88 15.31
N GLU A 171 -33.30 -2.04 15.21
CA GLU A 171 -33.93 -3.35 15.33
C GLU A 171 -33.62 -3.97 16.71
N THR A 172 -33.99 -5.21 16.95
CA THR A 172 -33.81 -5.81 18.29
C THR A 172 -32.37 -5.77 18.78
N ASP A 173 -31.44 -6.13 17.91
CA ASP A 173 -30.03 -6.32 18.24
C ASP A 173 -29.06 -5.58 17.29
N VAL A 174 -29.59 -4.73 16.39
CA VAL A 174 -28.79 -3.96 15.42
C VAL A 174 -29.31 -2.53 15.32
N VAL A 175 -28.40 -1.59 15.22
CA VAL A 175 -28.68 -0.21 14.84
C VAL A 175 -28.12 0.07 13.45
N HIS A 176 -28.96 0.54 12.56
CA HIS A 176 -28.60 1.02 11.23
C HIS A 176 -28.55 2.53 11.21
N MET A 177 -27.49 3.09 10.65
CA MET A 177 -27.27 4.53 10.58
C MET A 177 -26.83 4.92 9.18
N GLY A 178 -27.29 6.08 8.69
CA GLY A 178 -26.94 6.58 7.37
C GLY A 178 -27.39 8.02 7.18
N ILE A 179 -26.96 8.62 6.07
CA ILE A 179 -27.30 10.01 5.70
C ILE A 179 -28.61 10.08 4.90
N GLU A 180 -29.07 8.95 4.36
CA GLU A 180 -30.31 8.90 3.58
C GLU A 180 -31.38 8.07 4.29
N LEU A 181 -32.56 8.65 4.46
CA LEU A 181 -33.68 8.01 5.13
C LEU A 181 -34.16 6.73 4.42
N ALA A 182 -34.20 6.76 3.08
CA ALA A 182 -34.65 5.62 2.28
C ALA A 182 -33.71 4.42 2.47
N ASP A 183 -32.40 4.66 2.48
CA ASP A 183 -31.37 3.64 2.67
C ASP A 183 -31.51 2.98 4.04
N VAL A 184 -31.61 3.80 5.10
CA VAL A 184 -31.74 3.30 6.49
C VAL A 184 -33.03 2.50 6.67
N ARG A 185 -34.13 2.90 6.01
CA ARG A 185 -35.41 2.16 6.02
C ARG A 185 -35.34 0.83 5.26
N SER A 186 -34.54 0.75 4.22
CA SER A 186 -34.41 -0.46 3.40
C SER A 186 -33.59 -1.56 4.06
N LEU A 187 -32.69 -1.21 4.97
CA LEU A 187 -31.84 -2.18 5.66
C LEU A 187 -32.69 -3.01 6.62
N LYS A 188 -32.63 -4.34 6.52
CA LYS A 188 -33.32 -5.30 7.37
C LYS A 188 -32.34 -6.33 7.91
N GLY A 189 -32.55 -6.72 9.17
CA GLY A 189 -31.73 -7.74 9.82
C GLY A 189 -30.29 -7.29 10.07
N GLY A 190 -29.46 -8.22 10.52
CA GLY A 190 -28.03 -8.00 10.70
C GLY A 190 -27.32 -7.74 9.39
N ILE A 191 -26.02 -7.53 9.49
CA ILE A 191 -25.15 -7.42 8.31
C ILE A 191 -25.13 -8.79 7.66
N PRO A 192 -25.44 -8.92 6.35
CA PRO A 192 -25.25 -10.19 5.64
C PRO A 192 -23.76 -10.51 5.71
N PHE A 193 -23.41 -11.48 6.53
CA PHE A 193 -22.06 -11.97 6.68
C PHE A 193 -21.82 -13.06 5.63
N ASP A 194 -21.64 -12.63 4.39
CA ASP A 194 -21.30 -13.50 3.27
C ASP A 194 -19.79 -13.42 2.98
N PHE A 195 -19.02 -13.67 4.02
CA PHE A 195 -17.57 -13.78 3.97
C PHE A 195 -17.15 -15.15 4.52
N PRO A 196 -16.02 -15.71 4.08
CA PRO A 196 -15.47 -16.94 4.65
C PRO A 196 -15.25 -16.82 6.16
N ALA A 197 -15.42 -17.91 6.89
CA ALA A 197 -15.10 -17.95 8.31
C ALA A 197 -13.60 -17.71 8.57
N GLY A 198 -13.27 -17.18 9.75
CA GLY A 198 -11.88 -17.00 10.18
C GLY A 198 -11.17 -15.78 9.61
N ILE A 199 -11.90 -14.80 9.07
CA ILE A 199 -11.33 -13.50 8.71
C ILE A 199 -11.51 -12.50 9.86
N ASP A 200 -10.60 -11.53 9.97
CA ASP A 200 -10.67 -10.43 10.95
C ASP A 200 -11.23 -9.15 10.34
N LEU A 201 -11.07 -8.98 9.02
CA LEU A 201 -11.63 -7.88 8.25
C LEU A 201 -11.93 -8.34 6.83
N GLY A 202 -13.13 -8.06 6.35
CA GLY A 202 -13.56 -8.30 4.97
C GLY A 202 -13.92 -7.01 4.25
N VAL A 203 -13.53 -6.89 3.00
CA VAL A 203 -13.92 -5.80 2.10
C VAL A 203 -14.40 -6.41 0.80
N ARG A 204 -15.65 -6.14 0.42
CA ARG A 204 -16.20 -6.54 -0.88
C ARG A 204 -16.56 -5.30 -1.68
N ILE A 205 -16.09 -5.23 -2.90
CA ILE A 205 -16.51 -4.24 -3.90
C ILE A 205 -17.30 -4.98 -4.96
N ASN A 206 -18.56 -4.63 -5.12
CA ASN A 206 -19.45 -5.21 -6.13
C ASN A 206 -19.49 -4.27 -7.34
N GLY A 207 -18.69 -4.59 -8.34
CA GLY A 207 -18.65 -3.82 -9.58
C GLY A 207 -19.94 -3.89 -10.40
N GLN A 208 -20.71 -4.98 -10.27
CA GLN A 208 -21.99 -5.14 -10.98
C GLN A 208 -23.12 -4.27 -10.39
N ALA A 209 -22.92 -3.74 -9.18
CA ALA A 209 -23.90 -2.86 -8.53
C ALA A 209 -24.12 -1.54 -9.27
N GLN A 210 -23.22 -1.16 -10.17
CA GLN A 210 -23.30 0.08 -10.95
C GLN A 210 -23.01 -0.17 -12.44
N PRO A 211 -23.69 0.57 -13.35
CA PRO A 211 -23.31 0.59 -14.76
C PRO A 211 -21.85 1.03 -14.96
N ALA A 212 -21.14 0.44 -15.90
CA ALA A 212 -19.74 0.78 -16.18
C ALA A 212 -19.54 2.28 -16.48
N ALA A 213 -20.48 2.91 -17.19
CA ALA A 213 -20.43 4.34 -17.50
C ALA A 213 -20.45 5.22 -16.24
N ASP A 214 -21.20 4.83 -15.21
CA ASP A 214 -21.27 5.60 -13.95
C ASP A 214 -20.00 5.39 -13.13
N ARG A 215 -19.43 4.20 -13.12
CA ARG A 215 -18.13 3.91 -12.51
C ARG A 215 -17.02 4.71 -13.20
N GLN A 216 -17.03 4.80 -14.51
CA GLN A 216 -16.07 5.60 -15.27
C GLN A 216 -16.15 7.09 -14.92
N LYS A 217 -17.37 7.65 -14.81
CA LYS A 217 -17.57 9.04 -14.34
C LYS A 217 -17.06 9.24 -12.91
N ALA A 218 -17.37 8.30 -12.00
CA ALA A 218 -16.91 8.36 -10.62
C ALA A 218 -15.38 8.30 -10.54
N PHE A 219 -14.74 7.43 -11.32
CA PHE A 219 -13.29 7.34 -11.38
C PHE A 219 -12.65 8.60 -11.99
N ALA A 220 -13.23 9.16 -13.04
CA ALA A 220 -12.75 10.41 -13.64
C ALA A 220 -12.75 11.58 -12.63
N LYS A 221 -13.78 11.65 -11.77
CA LYS A 221 -13.82 12.62 -10.66
C LYS A 221 -12.70 12.37 -9.64
N LEU A 222 -12.53 11.12 -9.19
CA LEU A 222 -11.45 10.73 -8.28
C LEU A 222 -10.07 11.06 -8.86
N LYS A 223 -9.85 10.74 -10.14
CA LYS A 223 -8.63 11.06 -10.88
C LYS A 223 -8.36 12.58 -10.91
N GLY A 224 -9.41 13.38 -11.10
CA GLY A 224 -9.32 14.85 -11.02
C GLY A 224 -8.86 15.36 -9.65
N GLU A 225 -9.41 14.79 -8.57
CA GLU A 225 -9.02 15.13 -7.20
C GLU A 225 -7.59 14.69 -6.87
N MET A 226 -7.14 13.56 -7.41
CA MET A 226 -5.79 13.02 -7.25
C MET A 226 -4.75 13.74 -8.12
N SER A 227 -5.13 14.41 -9.20
CA SER A 227 -4.21 15.06 -10.15
C SER A 227 -3.34 16.15 -9.51
N GLY A 228 -3.74 16.69 -8.36
CA GLY A 228 -2.93 17.60 -7.57
C GLY A 228 -1.63 17.01 -7.02
N ALA A 229 -1.55 15.68 -6.89
CA ALA A 229 -0.34 14.97 -6.42
C ALA A 229 0.78 14.91 -7.48
N SER A 230 0.44 15.14 -8.75
CA SER A 230 1.35 15.07 -9.91
C SER A 230 2.03 16.41 -10.25
N LYS A 231 2.01 17.40 -9.35
CA LYS A 231 2.69 18.69 -9.63
C LYS A 231 4.21 18.53 -9.57
N LYS A 232 4.90 19.16 -10.54
CA LYS A 232 6.36 19.24 -10.55
C LYS A 232 6.85 20.00 -9.31
N LYS A 233 7.82 19.41 -8.59
CA LYS A 233 8.48 20.08 -7.46
C LYS A 233 9.48 21.12 -7.97
N ALA A 234 9.75 22.14 -7.16
CA ALA A 234 10.60 23.26 -7.58
C ALA A 234 12.05 22.86 -7.90
N ASP A 235 12.55 21.84 -7.22
CA ASP A 235 13.91 21.29 -7.32
C ASP A 235 13.99 20.02 -8.20
N GLU A 236 12.90 19.62 -8.83
CA GLU A 236 12.82 18.40 -9.63
C GLU A 236 13.20 18.68 -11.08
N SER A 237 14.10 17.85 -11.67
CA SER A 237 14.41 17.96 -13.10
C SER A 237 13.19 17.60 -13.97
N ALA A 238 13.19 18.05 -15.23
CA ALA A 238 12.09 17.75 -16.14
C ALA A 238 11.91 16.25 -16.38
N THR A 239 13.02 15.50 -16.47
CA THR A 239 13.03 14.05 -16.72
C THR A 239 12.64 13.27 -15.47
N ALA A 240 13.06 13.68 -14.27
CA ALA A 240 12.61 13.09 -12.99
C ALA A 240 11.10 13.27 -12.83
N PHE A 241 10.58 14.47 -13.11
CA PHE A 241 9.14 14.72 -13.10
C PHE A 241 8.41 13.85 -14.12
N ALA A 242 8.88 13.79 -15.37
CA ALA A 242 8.25 12.98 -16.41
C ALA A 242 8.22 11.49 -16.05
N LEU A 243 9.29 10.95 -15.45
CA LEU A 243 9.35 9.57 -14.98
C LEU A 243 8.33 9.33 -13.85
N ARG A 244 8.32 10.18 -12.84
CA ARG A 244 7.38 10.07 -11.70
C ARG A 244 5.94 10.21 -12.15
N ASP A 245 5.64 11.18 -13.00
CA ASP A 245 4.30 11.40 -13.55
C ASP A 245 3.89 10.22 -14.45
N GLY A 246 4.78 9.73 -15.31
CA GLY A 246 4.51 8.57 -16.15
C GLY A 246 4.17 7.31 -15.34
N VAL A 247 4.93 7.00 -14.29
CA VAL A 247 4.60 5.90 -13.36
C VAL A 247 3.23 6.12 -12.70
N TYR A 248 2.96 7.35 -12.28
CA TYR A 248 1.68 7.71 -11.67
C TYR A 248 0.50 7.55 -12.63
N GLN A 249 0.63 8.00 -13.89
CA GLN A 249 -0.43 7.84 -14.91
C GLN A 249 -0.68 6.36 -15.25
N GLN A 250 0.37 5.53 -15.30
CA GLN A 250 0.23 4.10 -15.51
C GLN A 250 -0.49 3.43 -14.33
N LEU A 251 -0.16 3.81 -13.09
CA LEU A 251 -0.88 3.33 -11.91
C LEU A 251 -2.36 3.74 -11.96
N LEU A 252 -2.66 4.98 -12.33
CA LEU A 252 -4.04 5.44 -12.47
C LEU A 252 -4.80 4.67 -13.56
N ALA A 253 -4.15 4.34 -14.67
CA ALA A 253 -4.78 3.55 -15.73
C ALA A 253 -5.11 2.11 -15.27
N GLU A 254 -4.22 1.46 -14.50
CA GLU A 254 -4.51 0.16 -13.90
C GLU A 254 -5.62 0.26 -12.85
N LEU A 255 -5.61 1.29 -12.00
CA LEU A 255 -6.68 1.52 -11.03
C LEU A 255 -8.03 1.78 -11.71
N GLU A 256 -8.06 2.56 -12.81
CA GLU A 256 -9.26 2.79 -13.62
C GLU A 256 -9.83 1.47 -14.13
N ARG A 257 -8.97 0.64 -14.68
CA ARG A 257 -9.34 -0.69 -15.20
C ARG A 257 -9.90 -1.59 -14.08
N PHE A 258 -9.21 -1.67 -12.94
CA PHE A 258 -9.71 -2.42 -11.79
C PHE A 258 -11.04 -1.86 -11.27
N PHE A 259 -11.22 -0.54 -11.25
CA PHE A 259 -12.45 0.08 -10.77
C PHE A 259 -13.62 -0.06 -11.75
N VAL A 260 -13.36 0.04 -13.05
CA VAL A 260 -14.42 0.06 -14.08
C VAL A 260 -14.79 -1.35 -14.56
N GLU A 261 -13.82 -2.25 -14.68
CA GLU A 261 -14.01 -3.55 -15.34
C GLU A 261 -14.14 -4.73 -14.35
N ASN A 262 -14.05 -4.50 -13.03
CA ASN A 262 -14.31 -5.58 -12.08
C ASN A 262 -15.80 -5.94 -12.02
N SER A 263 -16.10 -7.22 -11.84
CA SER A 263 -17.41 -7.70 -11.39
C SER A 263 -17.48 -7.76 -9.86
N GLU A 264 -16.40 -8.21 -9.22
CA GLU A 264 -16.23 -8.29 -7.77
C GLU A 264 -14.76 -8.16 -7.39
N ILE A 265 -14.48 -7.44 -6.30
CA ILE A 265 -13.22 -7.50 -5.58
C ILE A 265 -13.52 -7.91 -4.15
N LEU A 266 -12.84 -8.96 -3.66
CA LEU A 266 -13.00 -9.47 -2.30
C LEU A 266 -11.64 -9.45 -1.60
N GLY A 267 -11.47 -8.51 -0.68
CA GLY A 267 -10.31 -8.41 0.20
C GLY A 267 -10.59 -9.08 1.55
N ARG A 268 -9.65 -9.87 2.03
CA ARG A 268 -9.71 -10.57 3.32
C ARG A 268 -8.41 -10.37 4.08
N TRP A 269 -8.53 -9.97 5.30
CA TRP A 269 -7.41 -9.87 6.23
C TRP A 269 -7.58 -10.87 7.36
N THR A 270 -6.50 -11.58 7.69
CA THR A 270 -6.44 -12.49 8.84
C THR A 270 -5.15 -12.27 9.61
N LEU A 271 -5.20 -12.43 10.92
CA LEU A 271 -4.04 -12.46 11.78
C LEU A 271 -4.04 -13.79 12.54
N ASP A 272 -3.04 -14.61 12.27
CA ASP A 272 -2.86 -15.88 13.00
C ASP A 272 -2.10 -15.60 14.29
N ASN A 273 -2.85 -15.52 15.39
CA ASN A 273 -2.29 -15.27 16.73
C ASN A 273 -1.33 -16.37 17.19
N SER A 274 -1.49 -17.61 16.70
CA SER A 274 -0.65 -18.74 17.06
C SER A 274 0.71 -18.67 16.36
N ARG A 275 0.72 -18.32 15.09
CA ARG A 275 1.92 -18.15 14.26
C ARG A 275 2.48 -16.75 14.32
N LYS A 276 1.73 -15.81 14.87
CA LYS A 276 2.07 -14.37 14.93
C LYS A 276 2.42 -13.80 13.56
N ASN A 277 1.64 -14.17 12.55
CA ASN A 277 1.75 -13.65 11.20
C ASN A 277 0.43 -13.04 10.74
N ALA A 278 0.48 -12.21 9.70
CA ALA A 278 -0.71 -11.65 9.08
C ALA A 278 -0.78 -12.06 7.61
N ALA A 279 -1.99 -12.35 7.15
CA ALA A 279 -2.26 -12.63 5.75
C ALA A 279 -3.29 -11.65 5.20
N PHE A 280 -3.09 -11.25 3.96
CA PHE A 280 -4.06 -10.48 3.18
C PHE A 280 -4.29 -11.23 1.86
N GLN A 281 -5.53 -11.50 1.54
CA GLN A 281 -5.93 -12.14 0.30
C GLN A 281 -6.87 -11.22 -0.47
N LEU A 282 -6.62 -11.04 -1.76
CA LEU A 282 -7.44 -10.26 -2.66
C LEU A 282 -7.86 -11.14 -3.83
N ASP A 283 -9.15 -11.39 -3.98
CA ASP A 283 -9.74 -12.03 -5.15
C ASP A 283 -10.33 -10.96 -6.06
N LEU A 284 -9.99 -11.00 -7.34
CA LEU A 284 -10.46 -10.09 -8.37
C LEU A 284 -11.17 -10.88 -9.46
N ALA A 285 -12.47 -10.70 -9.57
CA ALA A 285 -13.26 -11.17 -10.70
C ALA A 285 -13.54 -10.01 -11.68
N ALA A 286 -13.39 -10.27 -12.97
CA ALA A 286 -13.62 -9.29 -14.02
C ALA A 286 -15.01 -9.41 -14.62
N LEU A 287 -15.51 -8.33 -15.22
CA LEU A 287 -16.67 -8.36 -16.08
C LEU A 287 -16.34 -9.13 -17.38
N PRO A 288 -17.24 -9.95 -17.90
CA PRO A 288 -17.01 -10.64 -19.17
C PRO A 288 -16.73 -9.68 -20.33
N ASN A 289 -15.89 -10.11 -21.26
CA ASN A 289 -15.53 -9.35 -22.47
C ASN A 289 -14.84 -8.00 -22.21
N THR A 290 -14.08 -7.90 -21.11
CA THR A 290 -13.24 -6.75 -20.80
C THR A 290 -11.76 -7.09 -20.93
N ASP A 291 -10.91 -6.06 -21.02
CA ASP A 291 -9.46 -6.23 -21.02
C ASP A 291 -8.98 -6.85 -19.70
N LEU A 292 -9.63 -6.53 -18.59
CA LEU A 292 -9.34 -7.13 -17.29
C LEU A 292 -9.65 -8.62 -17.26
N ALA A 293 -10.76 -9.07 -17.89
CA ALA A 293 -11.08 -10.49 -18.00
C ALA A 293 -10.00 -11.24 -18.80
N THR A 294 -9.58 -10.68 -19.92
CA THR A 294 -8.47 -11.23 -20.71
C THR A 294 -7.20 -11.33 -19.86
N SER A 295 -6.90 -10.32 -19.04
CA SER A 295 -5.72 -10.36 -18.16
C SER A 295 -5.83 -11.42 -17.06
N VAL A 296 -7.02 -11.58 -16.46
CA VAL A 296 -7.28 -12.64 -15.47
C VAL A 296 -7.10 -14.03 -16.09
N GLU A 297 -7.51 -14.23 -17.34
CA GLU A 297 -7.33 -15.49 -18.05
C GLU A 297 -5.85 -15.85 -18.28
N THR A 298 -4.97 -14.85 -18.39
CA THR A 298 -3.52 -15.08 -18.55
C THR A 298 -2.83 -15.47 -17.25
N VAL A 299 -3.45 -15.26 -16.09
CA VAL A 299 -2.93 -15.62 -14.77
C VAL A 299 -3.09 -17.13 -14.57
N LYS A 300 -2.10 -17.91 -14.96
CA LYS A 300 -2.09 -19.37 -14.78
C LYS A 300 -0.69 -19.88 -14.45
N PRO A 301 -0.56 -20.91 -13.61
CA PRO A 301 0.71 -21.57 -13.38
C PRO A 301 1.30 -22.06 -14.69
N SER A 302 2.62 -22.01 -14.79
CA SER A 302 3.35 -22.55 -15.92
C SER A 302 4.78 -22.89 -15.55
N ALA A 303 5.45 -23.70 -16.38
CA ALA A 303 6.79 -24.17 -16.11
C ALA A 303 7.82 -23.04 -16.22
N ASN A 304 8.56 -22.78 -15.14
CA ASN A 304 9.62 -21.79 -15.09
C ASN A 304 10.94 -22.41 -14.63
N PRO A 305 11.92 -22.63 -15.52
CA PRO A 305 13.19 -23.24 -15.15
C PRO A 305 13.97 -22.38 -14.15
N TYR A 306 13.81 -21.07 -14.16
CA TYR A 306 14.53 -20.17 -13.26
C TYR A 306 14.02 -20.21 -11.82
N ALA A 307 12.86 -20.86 -11.57
CA ALA A 307 12.39 -21.11 -10.22
C ALA A 307 13.25 -22.11 -9.45
N LEU A 308 14.06 -22.90 -10.17
CA LEU A 308 15.05 -23.82 -9.57
C LEU A 308 16.20 -23.10 -8.88
N VAL A 309 16.47 -21.84 -9.24
CA VAL A 309 17.55 -21.04 -8.63
C VAL A 309 17.27 -20.89 -7.13
N LYS A 310 18.08 -21.56 -6.32
CA LYS A 310 17.98 -21.55 -4.86
C LYS A 310 18.11 -20.14 -4.31
N GLY A 311 17.48 -19.87 -3.19
CA GLY A 311 17.50 -18.56 -2.57
C GLY A 311 16.62 -18.43 -1.34
N ASP A 312 16.45 -19.51 -0.57
CA ASP A 312 15.60 -19.48 0.64
C ASP A 312 16.10 -18.49 1.68
N ASP A 313 17.41 -18.24 1.71
CA ASP A 313 18.08 -17.26 2.55
C ASP A 313 18.22 -15.87 1.91
N ALA A 314 17.78 -15.69 0.65
CA ALA A 314 17.89 -14.41 -0.03
C ALA A 314 17.02 -13.33 0.63
N ALA A 315 17.55 -12.11 0.63
CA ALA A 315 16.84 -10.92 1.10
C ALA A 315 15.72 -10.50 0.14
N ILE A 316 15.92 -10.72 -1.16
CA ILE A 316 14.90 -10.50 -2.19
C ILE A 316 14.81 -11.76 -3.03
N ARG A 317 13.60 -12.28 -3.18
CA ARG A 317 13.25 -13.36 -4.08
C ARG A 317 12.13 -12.88 -5.00
N PHE A 318 12.40 -12.92 -6.27
CA PHE A 318 11.42 -12.63 -7.30
C PHE A 318 11.45 -13.76 -8.32
N THR A 319 10.29 -14.27 -8.69
CA THR A 319 10.11 -15.24 -9.76
C THR A 319 8.90 -14.82 -10.57
N SER A 320 9.04 -14.73 -11.86
CA SER A 320 7.97 -14.28 -12.75
C SER A 320 7.83 -15.19 -13.95
N GLN A 321 6.59 -15.46 -14.32
CA GLN A 321 6.18 -16.00 -15.62
C GLN A 321 4.84 -15.33 -15.98
N LEU A 322 4.89 -14.03 -16.16
CA LEU A 322 3.71 -13.23 -16.47
C LEU A 322 3.52 -13.09 -17.98
N THR A 323 2.33 -13.41 -18.45
CA THR A 323 1.88 -12.98 -19.77
C THR A 323 1.41 -11.53 -19.69
N LEU A 324 2.03 -10.66 -20.47
CA LEU A 324 1.69 -9.24 -20.52
C LEU A 324 0.59 -8.99 -21.55
N ASP A 325 -0.48 -8.35 -21.12
CA ASP A 325 -1.51 -7.84 -22.03
C ASP A 325 -1.04 -6.59 -22.81
N SER A 326 -1.85 -6.12 -23.76
CA SER A 326 -1.52 -5.00 -24.63
C SER A 326 -1.23 -3.70 -23.86
N LEU A 327 -2.01 -3.43 -22.79
CA LEU A 327 -1.84 -2.24 -21.95
C LEU A 327 -0.51 -2.29 -21.20
N ARG A 328 -0.20 -3.43 -20.58
CA ARG A 328 1.05 -3.60 -19.82
C ARG A 328 2.28 -3.58 -20.70
N LYS A 329 2.21 -4.13 -21.94
CA LYS A 329 3.28 -4.00 -22.94
C LYS A 329 3.52 -2.54 -23.32
N LYS A 330 2.45 -1.79 -23.58
CA LYS A 330 2.53 -0.35 -23.86
C LYS A 330 3.20 0.39 -22.70
N HIS A 331 2.71 0.16 -21.47
CA HIS A 331 3.25 0.78 -20.26
C HIS A 331 4.73 0.44 -20.02
N ALA A 332 5.15 -0.81 -20.24
CA ALA A 332 6.54 -1.22 -20.11
C ALA A 332 7.43 -0.47 -21.13
N GLY A 333 6.99 -0.35 -22.38
CA GLY A 333 7.72 0.40 -23.42
C GLY A 333 7.80 1.90 -23.12
N GLU A 334 6.74 2.50 -22.61
CA GLU A 334 6.74 3.92 -22.20
C GLU A 334 7.65 4.17 -21.00
N LEU A 335 7.58 3.29 -19.99
CA LEU A 335 8.43 3.37 -18.80
C LEU A 335 9.92 3.26 -19.18
N ALA A 336 10.28 2.32 -20.05
CA ALA A 336 11.65 2.18 -20.52
C ALA A 336 12.17 3.48 -21.15
N LYS A 337 11.37 4.16 -21.98
CA LYS A 337 11.74 5.46 -22.57
C LYS A 337 11.95 6.55 -21.51
N LEU A 338 11.06 6.62 -20.51
CA LEU A 338 11.16 7.60 -19.43
C LEU A 338 12.38 7.36 -18.54
N VAL A 339 12.66 6.10 -18.20
CA VAL A 339 13.87 5.73 -17.45
C VAL A 339 15.11 6.08 -18.22
N LYS A 340 15.18 5.72 -19.53
CA LYS A 340 16.30 6.06 -20.41
C LYS A 340 16.57 7.57 -20.43
N ALA A 341 15.53 8.38 -20.63
CA ALA A 341 15.64 9.83 -20.64
C ALA A 341 16.14 10.40 -19.30
N HIS A 342 15.64 9.87 -18.18
CA HIS A 342 16.06 10.32 -16.85
C HIS A 342 17.51 9.93 -16.54
N VAL A 343 17.94 8.71 -16.88
CA VAL A 343 19.34 8.29 -16.70
C VAL A 343 20.29 9.13 -17.57
N ALA A 344 19.91 9.43 -18.81
CA ALA A 344 20.69 10.32 -19.69
C ALA A 344 20.85 11.73 -19.08
N ASP A 345 19.78 12.28 -18.50
CA ASP A 345 19.80 13.57 -17.79
C ASP A 345 20.74 13.56 -16.56
N LEU A 346 20.75 12.46 -15.81
CA LEU A 346 21.68 12.27 -14.69
C LEU A 346 23.15 12.22 -15.17
N ILE A 347 23.43 11.54 -16.29
CA ILE A 347 24.77 11.51 -16.90
C ILE A 347 25.18 12.93 -17.31
N ASP A 348 24.30 13.68 -17.96
CA ASP A 348 24.59 15.05 -18.38
C ASP A 348 24.82 16.00 -17.20
N GLY A 349 24.07 15.83 -16.12
CA GLY A 349 24.17 16.62 -14.90
C GLY A 349 25.40 16.33 -14.03
N ASP A 350 26.12 15.24 -14.26
CA ASP A 350 27.31 14.89 -13.47
C ASP A 350 28.49 15.82 -13.79
N ALA A 351 28.76 16.76 -12.88
CA ALA A 351 29.84 17.74 -13.02
C ALA A 351 31.25 17.13 -12.88
N GLN A 352 31.37 15.90 -12.39
CA GLN A 352 32.66 15.24 -12.18
C GLN A 352 33.14 14.47 -13.42
N ARG A 353 32.27 14.31 -14.43
CA ARG A 353 32.58 13.60 -15.69
C ARG A 353 32.89 14.59 -16.81
N ASP A 354 33.91 14.26 -17.60
CA ASP A 354 34.23 14.99 -18.83
C ASP A 354 33.25 14.64 -19.97
N ALA A 355 33.23 15.44 -21.01
CA ALA A 355 32.32 15.26 -22.14
C ALA A 355 32.50 13.90 -22.86
N PRO A 356 33.73 13.43 -23.17
CA PRO A 356 33.91 12.13 -23.77
C PRO A 356 33.38 10.97 -22.94
N SER A 357 33.57 11.00 -21.61
CA SER A 357 33.02 9.97 -20.69
C SER A 357 31.51 9.98 -20.69
N LYS A 358 30.86 11.17 -20.67
CA LYS A 358 29.40 11.30 -20.75
C LYS A 358 28.87 10.72 -22.06
N ASP A 359 29.53 10.98 -23.17
CA ASP A 359 29.09 10.46 -24.47
C ASP A 359 29.21 8.93 -24.54
N ALA A 360 30.30 8.35 -24.03
CA ALA A 360 30.46 6.90 -23.92
C ALA A 360 29.39 6.26 -23.05
N ASP A 361 29.08 6.86 -21.87
CA ASP A 361 28.04 6.37 -20.98
C ASP A 361 26.63 6.45 -21.61
N LYS A 362 26.33 7.51 -22.36
CA LYS A 362 25.06 7.61 -23.11
C LYS A 362 24.97 6.61 -24.25
N GLN A 363 26.09 6.33 -24.94
CA GLN A 363 26.13 5.26 -25.96
C GLN A 363 25.87 3.90 -25.31
N ALA A 364 26.56 3.59 -24.20
CA ALA A 364 26.31 2.36 -23.42
C ALA A 364 24.86 2.23 -22.98
N LEU A 365 24.27 3.33 -22.47
CA LEU A 365 22.85 3.38 -22.09
C LEU A 365 21.94 3.11 -23.29
N ASN A 366 22.22 3.70 -24.46
CA ASN A 366 21.45 3.46 -25.67
C ASN A 366 21.47 1.99 -26.09
N LEU A 367 22.64 1.38 -26.12
CA LEU A 367 22.83 -0.03 -26.47
C LEU A 367 22.03 -0.96 -25.49
N LEU A 368 22.12 -0.67 -24.19
CA LEU A 368 21.39 -1.42 -23.18
C LEU A 368 19.87 -1.34 -23.41
N PHE A 369 19.33 -0.14 -23.59
CA PHE A 369 17.88 0.03 -23.78
C PHE A 369 17.39 -0.51 -25.12
N GLU A 370 18.20 -0.47 -26.17
CA GLU A 370 17.88 -1.11 -27.45
C GLU A 370 17.83 -2.63 -27.32
N ALA A 371 18.80 -3.22 -26.62
CA ALA A 371 18.76 -4.65 -26.32
C ALA A 371 17.56 -5.05 -25.47
N MET A 372 17.23 -4.26 -24.46
CA MET A 372 16.10 -4.53 -23.55
C MET A 372 14.73 -4.20 -24.15
N ALA A 373 14.63 -3.45 -25.24
CA ALA A 373 13.36 -3.08 -25.86
C ALA A 373 12.50 -4.30 -26.22
N ASP A 374 13.15 -5.38 -26.64
CA ASP A 374 12.45 -6.64 -26.97
C ASP A 374 11.83 -7.31 -25.75
N VAL A 375 12.47 -7.22 -24.58
CA VAL A 375 11.92 -7.77 -23.32
C VAL A 375 10.61 -7.08 -22.96
N ALA A 376 10.56 -5.74 -23.09
CA ALA A 376 9.36 -4.97 -22.83
C ALA A 376 8.20 -5.28 -23.80
N THR A 377 8.52 -5.77 -25.00
CA THR A 377 7.53 -6.11 -26.04
C THR A 377 7.21 -7.61 -26.11
N GLN A 378 7.96 -8.46 -25.42
CA GLN A 378 7.67 -9.91 -25.34
C GLN A 378 6.29 -10.15 -24.73
N ALA A 379 5.67 -11.25 -25.18
CA ALA A 379 4.38 -11.66 -24.62
C ALA A 379 4.50 -12.14 -23.17
N GLU A 380 5.67 -12.62 -22.77
CA GLU A 380 5.92 -13.21 -21.46
C GLU A 380 7.15 -12.58 -20.79
N LEU A 381 6.99 -12.22 -19.53
CA LEU A 381 8.09 -11.86 -18.64
C LEU A 381 8.44 -13.08 -17.78
N THR A 382 9.40 -13.89 -18.27
CA THR A 382 9.86 -15.11 -17.59
C THR A 382 11.26 -14.91 -17.03
N GLY A 383 11.41 -15.08 -15.71
CA GLY A 383 12.71 -14.89 -15.07
C GLY A 383 12.71 -15.07 -13.57
N CYS A 384 13.87 -14.82 -12.98
CA CYS A 384 14.03 -14.74 -11.52
C CYS A 384 15.06 -13.66 -11.14
N LEU A 385 14.96 -13.20 -9.89
CA LEU A 385 15.97 -12.39 -9.22
C LEU A 385 16.12 -12.91 -7.79
N ARG A 386 17.38 -13.05 -7.36
CA ARG A 386 17.76 -13.39 -6.00
C ARG A 386 18.79 -12.39 -5.53
N SER A 387 18.61 -11.86 -4.33
CA SER A 387 19.59 -10.92 -3.77
C SER A 387 19.85 -11.30 -2.31
N TRP A 388 21.11 -11.51 -1.97
CA TRP A 388 21.55 -11.93 -0.63
C TRP A 388 22.31 -10.78 0.02
N GLU A 389 21.95 -10.45 1.24
CA GLU A 389 22.75 -9.53 2.03
C GLU A 389 24.01 -10.26 2.55
N THR A 390 25.16 -9.85 2.07
CA THR A 390 26.47 -10.43 2.44
C THR A 390 27.14 -9.68 3.61
N LYS A 391 26.93 -8.38 3.66
CA LYS A 391 27.30 -7.46 4.74
C LYS A 391 26.14 -6.48 4.95
N PRO A 392 25.99 -5.84 6.12
CA PRO A 392 24.90 -4.89 6.34
C PRO A 392 24.78 -3.85 5.22
N GLY A 393 23.67 -3.89 4.49
CA GLY A 393 23.39 -3.00 3.37
C GLY A 393 24.12 -3.30 2.05
N HIS A 394 24.88 -4.40 1.94
CA HIS A 394 25.54 -4.85 0.71
C HIS A 394 25.00 -6.19 0.24
N PHE A 395 24.83 -6.34 -1.06
CA PHE A 395 24.13 -7.46 -1.66
C PHE A 395 24.90 -8.13 -2.80
N ASP A 396 24.91 -9.46 -2.78
CA ASP A 396 25.13 -10.26 -3.96
C ASP A 396 23.80 -10.42 -4.68
N THR A 397 23.75 -10.16 -5.96
CA THR A 397 22.52 -10.25 -6.75
C THR A 397 22.73 -11.15 -7.97
N LEU A 398 21.77 -12.03 -8.21
CA LEU A 398 21.72 -12.96 -9.33
C LEU A 398 20.34 -12.89 -9.97
N GLY A 399 20.30 -12.77 -11.30
CA GLY A 399 19.05 -12.82 -12.05
C GLY A 399 19.19 -13.63 -13.34
N ALA A 400 18.05 -14.15 -13.77
CA ALA A 400 17.90 -14.77 -15.09
C ALA A 400 16.65 -14.23 -15.76
N LEU A 401 16.73 -13.94 -17.04
CA LEU A 401 15.64 -13.42 -17.84
C LEU A 401 15.59 -14.16 -19.18
N LYS A 402 14.40 -14.65 -19.55
CA LYS A 402 14.16 -15.19 -20.89
C LYS A 402 14.29 -14.07 -21.92
N ILE A 403 15.07 -14.29 -22.94
CA ILE A 403 15.27 -13.38 -24.07
C ILE A 403 14.90 -14.07 -25.38
N ALA A 404 14.51 -13.30 -26.38
CA ALA A 404 14.16 -13.85 -27.70
C ALA A 404 15.38 -14.06 -28.60
N ASP A 405 16.36 -13.15 -28.52
CA ASP A 405 17.50 -13.12 -29.42
C ASP A 405 18.81 -12.91 -28.64
N GLN A 406 19.56 -14.02 -28.49
CA GLN A 406 20.87 -13.99 -27.84
C GLN A 406 21.90 -13.15 -28.64
N ALA A 407 21.83 -13.17 -29.99
CA ALA A 407 22.82 -12.50 -30.85
C ALA A 407 22.79 -10.99 -30.61
N LYS A 408 21.61 -10.41 -30.41
CA LYS A 408 21.44 -8.98 -30.13
C LYS A 408 22.20 -8.54 -28.87
N TYR A 409 22.14 -9.35 -27.80
CA TYR A 409 22.87 -9.07 -26.56
C TYR A 409 24.38 -9.30 -26.71
N ALA A 410 24.79 -10.31 -27.49
CA ALA A 410 26.20 -10.53 -27.79
C ALA A 410 26.78 -9.36 -28.59
N ASP A 411 26.04 -8.83 -29.55
CA ASP A 411 26.46 -7.67 -30.33
C ASP A 411 26.49 -6.39 -29.49
N MET A 412 25.54 -6.20 -28.59
CA MET A 412 25.56 -5.12 -27.59
C MET A 412 26.85 -5.20 -26.75
N LEU A 413 27.21 -6.36 -26.22
CA LEU A 413 28.44 -6.53 -25.42
C LEU A 413 29.71 -6.26 -26.23
N LYS A 414 29.77 -6.69 -27.50
CA LYS A 414 30.89 -6.37 -28.41
C LYS A 414 31.00 -4.85 -28.64
N GLN A 415 29.87 -4.18 -28.86
CA GLN A 415 29.86 -2.73 -29.03
C GLN A 415 30.28 -2.01 -27.74
N LEU A 416 29.78 -2.46 -26.56
CA LEU A 416 30.24 -1.93 -25.28
C LEU A 416 31.74 -2.11 -25.07
N ALA A 417 32.29 -3.26 -25.44
CA ALA A 417 33.75 -3.51 -25.41
C ALA A 417 34.52 -2.55 -26.32
N GLY A 418 33.95 -2.16 -27.46
CA GLY A 418 34.54 -1.22 -28.42
C GLY A 418 34.49 0.25 -28.02
N LEU A 419 33.60 0.64 -27.09
CA LEU A 419 33.47 2.05 -26.68
C LEU A 419 34.71 2.56 -25.94
N GLY A 420 35.48 1.66 -25.28
CA GLY A 420 36.56 2.07 -24.39
C GLY A 420 36.05 2.85 -23.16
N GLY A 421 36.93 3.58 -22.50
CA GLY A 421 36.57 4.46 -21.40
C GLY A 421 36.55 3.80 -20.02
N ALA A 422 35.59 4.19 -19.18
CA ALA A 422 35.57 3.79 -17.77
C ALA A 422 35.13 2.35 -17.50
N LEU A 423 34.52 1.69 -18.50
CA LEU A 423 34.08 0.29 -18.45
C LEU A 423 35.05 -0.61 -19.25
N LYS A 424 35.55 -1.64 -18.61
CA LYS A 424 36.29 -2.72 -19.23
C LYS A 424 35.36 -3.90 -19.43
N VAL A 425 35.20 -4.37 -20.66
CA VAL A 425 34.39 -5.54 -21.00
C VAL A 425 35.30 -6.65 -21.47
N ASP A 426 35.38 -7.73 -20.70
CA ASP A 426 36.08 -8.96 -21.05
C ASP A 426 35.04 -9.92 -21.62
N LEU A 427 35.12 -10.20 -22.94
CA LEU A 427 34.19 -11.10 -23.62
C LEU A 427 34.68 -12.55 -23.52
N ASP A 428 33.70 -13.49 -23.52
CA ASP A 428 33.93 -14.94 -23.62
C ASP A 428 34.94 -15.48 -22.58
N VAL A 429 34.80 -15.00 -21.32
CA VAL A 429 35.73 -15.33 -20.23
C VAL A 429 35.68 -16.81 -19.90
N GLU A 430 34.48 -17.41 -19.92
CA GLU A 430 34.25 -18.82 -19.59
C GLU A 430 32.90 -19.28 -20.17
N THR A 431 32.75 -20.58 -20.41
CA THR A 431 31.48 -21.20 -20.79
C THR A 431 31.08 -22.25 -19.74
N VAL A 432 29.88 -22.12 -19.19
CA VAL A 432 29.30 -23.03 -18.19
C VAL A 432 27.97 -23.52 -18.71
N GLY A 433 27.83 -24.82 -18.94
CA GLY A 433 26.55 -25.40 -19.36
C GLY A 433 25.96 -24.73 -20.63
N GLY A 434 26.77 -24.41 -21.64
CA GLY A 434 26.33 -23.72 -22.86
C GLY A 434 25.97 -22.23 -22.67
N VAL A 435 26.21 -21.66 -21.49
CA VAL A 435 26.10 -20.21 -21.21
C VAL A 435 27.50 -19.60 -21.26
N THR A 436 27.72 -18.66 -22.13
CA THR A 436 28.98 -17.90 -22.25
C THR A 436 28.98 -16.74 -21.28
N LEU A 437 29.98 -16.68 -20.40
CA LEU A 437 30.12 -15.64 -19.39
C LEU A 437 31.03 -14.51 -19.89
N HIS A 438 30.57 -13.29 -19.70
CA HIS A 438 31.28 -12.05 -19.97
C HIS A 438 31.42 -11.26 -18.68
N LYS A 439 32.51 -10.50 -18.53
CA LYS A 439 32.77 -9.68 -17.35
C LYS A 439 32.79 -8.21 -17.75
N ILE A 440 32.03 -7.40 -17.04
CA ILE A 440 32.06 -5.94 -17.14
C ILE A 440 32.63 -5.41 -15.83
N ALA A 441 33.66 -4.57 -15.90
CA ALA A 441 34.26 -3.99 -14.70
C ALA A 441 34.48 -2.49 -14.88
N GLY A 442 34.29 -1.72 -13.81
CA GLY A 442 34.52 -0.29 -13.85
C GLY A 442 34.22 0.39 -12.50
N LYS A 443 35.06 1.33 -12.12
CA LYS A 443 34.87 2.13 -10.90
C LYS A 443 33.56 2.93 -10.92
N SER A 444 33.09 3.33 -12.10
CA SER A 444 31.83 4.04 -12.26
C SER A 444 30.63 3.21 -11.81
N LEU A 445 30.61 1.90 -12.05
CA LEU A 445 29.58 0.98 -11.57
C LEU A 445 29.56 0.91 -10.06
N GLN A 446 30.74 0.73 -9.43
CA GLN A 446 30.87 0.69 -7.98
C GLN A 446 30.40 2.00 -7.31
N ASN A 447 30.78 3.15 -7.88
CA ASN A 447 30.42 4.45 -7.33
C ASN A 447 28.89 4.71 -7.44
N SER A 448 28.23 4.18 -8.47
CA SER A 448 26.80 4.39 -8.68
C SER A 448 25.92 3.54 -7.77
N LEU A 449 26.26 2.27 -7.55
CA LEU A 449 25.48 1.30 -6.78
C LEU A 449 26.38 0.41 -5.90
N PRO A 450 27.16 1.00 -4.98
CA PRO A 450 28.15 0.24 -4.19
C PRO A 450 27.55 -0.84 -3.31
N GLU A 451 26.24 -0.77 -3.04
CA GLU A 451 25.55 -1.79 -2.26
C GLU A 451 25.29 -3.08 -3.05
N PHE A 452 25.27 -2.99 -4.39
CA PHE A 452 24.95 -4.11 -5.28
C PHE A 452 26.12 -4.49 -6.21
N ILE A 453 27.19 -3.73 -6.22
CA ILE A 453 28.35 -3.97 -7.07
C ILE A 453 29.52 -4.35 -6.20
N SER A 454 30.31 -5.33 -6.62
CA SER A 454 31.51 -5.78 -5.93
C SER A 454 32.53 -4.64 -5.74
N ALA A 455 33.43 -4.81 -4.79
CA ALA A 455 34.46 -3.82 -4.46
C ALA A 455 35.40 -3.51 -5.65
N ASP A 456 35.56 -4.46 -6.59
CA ASP A 456 36.32 -4.25 -7.82
C ASP A 456 35.48 -3.70 -8.99
N GLY A 457 34.21 -3.36 -8.73
CA GLY A 457 33.30 -2.83 -9.74
C GLY A 457 32.85 -3.84 -10.79
N THR A 458 32.81 -5.13 -10.46
CA THR A 458 32.54 -6.21 -11.43
C THR A 458 31.07 -6.59 -11.49
N VAL A 459 30.58 -6.79 -12.72
CA VAL A 459 29.29 -7.39 -13.06
C VAL A 459 29.53 -8.53 -14.05
N TRP A 460 28.83 -9.63 -13.88
CA TRP A 460 28.85 -10.77 -14.76
C TRP A 460 27.57 -10.83 -15.59
N ILE A 461 27.73 -11.05 -16.88
CA ILE A 461 26.64 -11.29 -17.83
C ILE A 461 26.85 -12.69 -18.43
N GLY A 462 25.83 -13.53 -18.35
CA GLY A 462 25.84 -14.84 -19.01
C GLY A 462 24.85 -14.86 -20.17
N LEU A 463 25.31 -15.26 -21.34
CA LEU A 463 24.45 -15.41 -22.51
C LEU A 463 24.35 -16.89 -22.90
N GLY A 464 23.12 -17.39 -22.87
CA GLY A 464 22.79 -18.75 -23.31
C GLY A 464 21.63 -18.75 -24.30
N PRO A 465 21.27 -19.90 -24.87
CA PRO A 465 20.10 -20.00 -25.73
C PRO A 465 18.85 -19.51 -24.99
N ASN A 466 18.25 -18.41 -25.47
CA ASN A 466 17.06 -17.77 -24.92
C ASN A 466 17.16 -17.31 -23.46
N VAL A 467 18.36 -17.09 -22.93
CA VAL A 467 18.55 -16.62 -21.56
C VAL A 467 19.66 -15.59 -21.43
N LEU A 468 19.35 -14.54 -20.69
CA LEU A 468 20.30 -13.56 -20.18
C LEU A 468 20.42 -13.76 -18.67
N TRP A 469 21.64 -14.05 -18.20
CA TRP A 469 22.00 -14.07 -16.79
C TRP A 469 22.68 -12.77 -16.41
N TYR A 470 22.40 -12.32 -15.21
CA TYR A 470 23.03 -11.17 -14.58
C TYR A 470 23.52 -11.55 -13.20
N ALA A 471 24.72 -11.15 -12.84
CA ALA A 471 25.19 -11.35 -11.49
C ALA A 471 26.14 -10.23 -11.05
N SER A 472 26.00 -9.73 -9.83
CA SER A 472 26.81 -8.67 -9.23
C SER A 472 26.98 -8.88 -7.73
N GLY A 473 28.12 -8.45 -7.20
CA GLY A 473 28.51 -8.62 -5.80
C GLY A 473 29.82 -9.40 -5.64
N ASP A 474 30.32 -9.50 -4.40
CA ASP A 474 31.67 -10.00 -4.13
C ASP A 474 31.84 -11.52 -4.37
N GLY A 475 30.81 -12.32 -4.09
CA GLY A 475 30.84 -13.79 -4.18
C GLY A 475 29.99 -14.41 -5.30
N VAL A 476 29.47 -13.58 -6.20
CA VAL A 476 28.35 -13.95 -7.07
C VAL A 476 28.72 -14.89 -8.22
N GLN A 477 29.98 -14.94 -8.66
CA GLN A 477 30.39 -15.80 -9.80
C GLN A 477 30.14 -17.29 -9.51
N ALA A 478 30.47 -17.76 -8.32
CA ALA A 478 30.23 -19.17 -7.94
C ALA A 478 28.73 -19.47 -7.86
N ARG A 479 27.92 -18.54 -7.34
CA ARG A 479 26.45 -18.67 -7.32
C ARG A 479 25.88 -18.70 -8.75
N LEU A 480 26.37 -17.87 -9.65
CA LEU A 480 25.96 -17.84 -11.05
C LEU A 480 26.21 -19.20 -11.72
N LYS A 481 27.41 -19.76 -11.57
CA LYS A 481 27.75 -21.07 -12.13
C LYS A 481 26.87 -22.19 -11.56
N GLY A 482 26.63 -22.17 -10.25
CA GLY A 482 25.73 -23.12 -9.58
C GLY A 482 24.29 -23.01 -10.11
N ALA A 483 23.77 -21.80 -10.23
CA ALA A 483 22.42 -21.56 -10.75
C ALA A 483 22.24 -22.00 -12.21
N ILE A 484 23.23 -21.76 -13.07
CA ILE A 484 23.22 -22.24 -14.46
C ILE A 484 23.16 -23.78 -14.48
N ALA A 485 23.97 -24.46 -13.67
CA ALA A 485 23.97 -25.91 -13.59
C ALA A 485 22.64 -26.46 -13.07
N GLU A 486 22.05 -25.85 -12.05
CA GLU A 486 20.74 -26.25 -11.49
C GLU A 486 19.62 -26.18 -12.53
N VAL A 487 19.55 -25.09 -13.29
CA VAL A 487 18.52 -24.88 -14.32
C VAL A 487 18.61 -25.88 -15.47
N GLN A 488 19.82 -26.40 -15.76
CA GLN A 488 20.02 -27.34 -16.86
C GLN A 488 19.73 -28.80 -16.51
N THR A 489 19.83 -29.16 -15.24
CA THR A 489 19.79 -30.57 -14.81
C THR A 489 18.42 -31.05 -14.35
N ALA A 490 17.48 -30.13 -14.13
CA ALA A 490 16.17 -30.49 -13.58
C ALA A 490 15.01 -30.02 -14.48
N ASN A 491 13.88 -30.74 -14.37
CA ASN A 491 12.65 -30.32 -15.03
C ASN A 491 12.14 -29.02 -14.43
N ALA A 492 11.71 -28.11 -15.28
CA ALA A 492 11.13 -26.84 -14.86
C ALA A 492 9.86 -27.07 -14.02
N PRO A 493 9.79 -26.60 -12.77
CA PRO A 493 8.60 -26.73 -11.96
C PRO A 493 7.49 -25.79 -12.47
N GLU A 494 6.25 -26.19 -12.29
CA GLU A 494 5.13 -25.26 -12.41
C GLU A 494 5.13 -24.31 -11.20
N VAL A 495 5.05 -23.02 -11.48
CA VAL A 495 5.03 -21.97 -10.45
C VAL A 495 3.90 -20.98 -10.69
N ALA A 496 3.51 -20.28 -9.64
CA ALA A 496 2.61 -19.15 -9.77
C ALA A 496 3.20 -18.09 -10.71
N PRO A 497 2.37 -17.40 -11.50
CA PRO A 497 2.81 -16.38 -12.46
C PRO A 497 3.70 -15.30 -11.88
N LEU A 498 3.50 -14.96 -10.62
CA LEU A 498 4.34 -14.03 -9.88
C LEU A 498 4.51 -14.49 -8.44
N GLN A 499 5.75 -14.52 -7.99
CA GLN A 499 6.11 -14.74 -6.60
C GLN A 499 7.17 -13.72 -6.19
N VAL A 500 6.93 -13.03 -5.10
CA VAL A 500 7.85 -12.05 -4.52
C VAL A 500 7.96 -12.35 -3.04
N ALA A 501 9.17 -12.41 -2.52
CA ALA A 501 9.39 -12.41 -1.09
C ALA A 501 10.56 -11.49 -0.77
N VAL A 502 10.36 -10.62 0.21
CA VAL A 502 11.31 -9.57 0.57
C VAL A 502 11.50 -9.57 2.07
N ARG A 503 12.73 -9.69 2.50
CA ARG A 503 13.12 -9.50 3.89
C ARG A 503 13.32 -8.00 4.14
N MET A 504 12.55 -7.48 5.05
CA MET A 504 12.48 -6.04 5.27
C MET A 504 13.66 -5.50 6.08
N GLY A 505 14.32 -6.31 6.91
CA GLY A 505 15.51 -5.91 7.66
C GLY A 505 16.70 -5.53 6.77
N PRO A 506 17.11 -6.38 5.81
CA PRO A 506 18.10 -6.01 4.80
C PRO A 506 17.77 -4.72 4.04
N LEU A 507 16.50 -4.53 3.64
CA LEU A 507 16.07 -3.30 2.96
C LEU A 507 16.14 -2.07 3.87
N ALA A 508 15.83 -2.22 5.16
CA ALA A 508 15.99 -1.13 6.12
C ALA A 508 17.47 -0.71 6.24
N ARG A 509 18.40 -1.67 6.32
CA ARG A 509 19.85 -1.39 6.33
C ARG A 509 20.35 -0.77 5.03
N PHE A 510 19.85 -1.23 3.89
CA PHE A 510 20.13 -0.58 2.60
C PHE A 510 19.67 0.89 2.59
N GLY A 511 18.45 1.16 3.06
CA GLY A 511 17.93 2.52 3.16
C GLY A 511 18.78 3.43 4.06
N ASP A 512 19.35 2.90 5.14
CA ASP A 512 20.26 3.63 6.00
C ASP A 512 21.62 3.92 5.32
N SER A 513 22.18 2.94 4.62
CA SER A 513 23.43 3.08 3.87
C SER A 513 23.27 4.12 2.75
N TYR A 514 22.17 4.03 2.01
CA TYR A 514 21.86 4.97 0.93
C TYR A 514 21.71 6.41 1.42
N ARG A 515 20.98 6.63 2.53
CA ARG A 515 20.79 7.98 3.10
C ARG A 515 22.09 8.58 3.66
N LYS A 516 22.92 7.76 4.31
CA LYS A 516 24.24 8.22 4.80
C LYS A 516 25.11 8.73 3.65
N ARG A 517 25.02 8.09 2.49
CA ARG A 517 25.76 8.49 1.29
C ARG A 517 25.11 9.68 0.57
N ASN A 518 23.78 9.75 0.58
CA ASN A 518 22.99 10.80 -0.05
C ASN A 518 22.19 11.57 1.02
N PRO A 519 22.86 12.39 1.87
CA PRO A 519 22.14 13.12 2.89
C PRO A 519 21.15 14.08 2.24
N ALA A 520 19.93 14.12 2.79
CA ALA A 520 18.95 15.11 2.33
C ALA A 520 19.55 16.52 2.45
N PRO A 521 19.30 17.41 1.49
CA PRO A 521 19.76 18.79 1.58
C PRO A 521 19.28 19.38 2.91
N ALA A 522 20.21 20.01 3.64
CA ALA A 522 19.89 20.62 4.92
C ALA A 522 18.68 21.55 4.74
N LYS A 523 17.61 21.31 5.50
CA LYS A 523 16.47 22.24 5.51
C LYS A 523 17.04 23.66 5.72
N PRO A 524 16.68 24.65 4.89
CA PRO A 524 17.10 26.02 5.11
C PRO A 524 16.81 26.35 6.58
N LYS A 525 17.84 26.76 7.34
CA LYS A 525 17.60 27.26 8.70
C LYS A 525 16.49 28.29 8.59
N ALA A 526 15.35 28.01 9.26
CA ALA A 526 14.28 28.99 9.34
C ALA A 526 14.92 30.34 9.68
N ALA A 527 14.68 31.33 8.84
CA ALA A 527 15.16 32.68 9.10
C ALA A 527 14.78 33.01 10.55
N PRO A 528 15.69 33.59 11.37
CA PRO A 528 15.38 33.94 12.73
C PRO A 528 14.05 34.66 12.73
N ALA A 529 13.07 34.13 13.46
CA ALA A 529 11.74 34.75 13.54
C ALA A 529 11.94 36.21 13.86
N ALA A 530 11.46 37.09 13.00
CA ALA A 530 11.51 38.53 13.21
C ALA A 530 11.00 38.80 14.63
N LYS A 531 11.81 39.53 15.43
CA LYS A 531 11.44 39.85 16.82
C LYS A 531 10.00 40.38 16.81
N PRO A 532 9.11 39.79 17.64
CA PRO A 532 7.74 40.29 17.71
C PRO A 532 7.78 41.76 18.10
N ALA A 533 7.05 42.58 17.35
CA ALA A 533 6.85 43.99 17.70
C ALA A 533 6.35 44.10 19.15
N PRO A 534 6.75 45.13 19.91
CA PRO A 534 6.36 45.29 21.30
C PRO A 534 4.82 45.34 21.39
N LYS A 535 4.25 44.41 22.18
CA LYS A 535 2.82 44.39 22.48
C LYS A 535 2.48 45.61 23.31
N ALA A 536 1.48 46.35 22.85
CA ALA A 536 0.77 47.31 23.69
C ALA A 536 0.11 46.57 24.89
N ASP A 537 0.31 47.11 26.07
CA ASP A 537 -0.21 46.61 27.32
C ASP A 537 -1.76 46.56 27.29
N GLY A 538 -2.29 45.37 27.44
CA GLY A 538 -3.73 45.11 27.63
C GLY A 538 -3.90 43.91 28.53
N GLU A 539 -4.36 44.18 29.75
CA GLU A 539 -4.63 43.23 30.83
C GLU A 539 -5.60 42.11 30.45
N GLY A 540 -5.33 40.93 30.95
CA GLY A 540 -6.34 39.96 31.40
C GLY A 540 -6.72 38.85 30.46
N SER A 541 -6.20 37.69 30.70
CA SER A 541 -6.88 36.40 30.75
C SER A 541 -5.91 35.27 30.44
N LYS A 542 -5.52 34.54 31.45
CA LYS A 542 -4.79 33.26 31.32
C LYS A 542 -5.74 32.22 30.70
N LYS A 543 -5.54 31.87 29.44
CA LYS A 543 -6.07 30.65 28.82
C LYS A 543 -4.92 29.69 28.51
N PRO A 544 -5.11 28.38 28.72
CA PRO A 544 -4.06 27.41 28.49
C PRO A 544 -3.72 27.33 26.99
N VAL A 545 -2.43 27.34 26.71
CA VAL A 545 -1.85 27.31 25.36
C VAL A 545 -1.95 25.89 24.83
N LEU A 546 -2.97 25.61 24.06
CA LEU A 546 -3.02 24.53 23.09
C LEU A 546 -3.24 25.16 21.70
N ALA A 547 -2.24 25.87 21.23
CA ALA A 547 -2.28 26.48 19.90
C ALA A 547 -0.96 26.23 19.15
N ARG A 548 -0.83 25.11 18.53
CA ARG A 548 -0.03 24.93 17.30
C ARG A 548 -0.84 24.10 16.30
N GLY A 549 -1.89 24.68 15.78
CA GLY A 549 -2.55 24.21 14.59
C GLY A 549 -2.23 25.17 13.45
N ASN A 550 -1.32 24.79 12.55
CA ASN A 550 -1.23 25.43 11.27
C ASN A 550 -2.59 25.30 10.58
N LYS A 551 -3.16 26.42 10.20
CA LYS A 551 -4.35 26.50 9.35
C LYS A 551 -4.02 25.95 7.96
N GLU A 552 -4.14 24.65 7.77
CA GLU A 552 -4.46 24.03 6.50
C GLU A 552 -5.89 23.51 6.59
N GLU A 553 -6.83 24.43 6.47
CA GLU A 553 -8.24 24.11 6.26
C GLU A 553 -8.35 23.41 4.90
N GLY A 554 -8.50 22.07 4.91
CA GLY A 554 -8.82 21.29 3.73
C GLY A 554 -7.97 20.04 3.45
N ALA A 555 -6.94 19.74 4.23
CA ALA A 555 -6.19 18.51 4.02
C ALA A 555 -7.06 17.27 4.30
N SER A 556 -7.12 16.33 3.34
CA SER A 556 -7.86 15.08 3.52
C SER A 556 -7.27 14.29 4.70
N PRO A 557 -8.07 13.47 5.41
CA PRO A 557 -7.55 12.60 6.48
C PRO A 557 -6.38 11.71 6.05
N LEU A 558 -6.35 11.32 4.78
CA LEU A 558 -5.25 10.57 4.19
C LEU A 558 -3.96 11.43 4.11
N ALA A 559 -4.09 12.71 3.75
CA ALA A 559 -2.96 13.63 3.72
C ALA A 559 -2.43 13.91 5.14
N GLN A 560 -3.32 14.05 6.11
CA GLN A 560 -2.94 14.19 7.53
C GLN A 560 -2.20 12.95 8.04
N LEU A 561 -2.70 11.74 7.72
CA LEU A 561 -2.04 10.49 8.08
C LEU A 561 -0.67 10.36 7.40
N THR A 562 -0.55 10.76 6.14
CA THR A 562 0.72 10.74 5.40
C THR A 562 1.72 11.73 6.00
N THR A 563 1.29 12.89 6.44
CA THR A 563 2.13 13.88 7.13
C THR A 563 2.60 13.35 8.48
N LEU A 564 1.69 12.78 9.28
CA LEU A 564 2.00 12.15 10.57
C LEU A 564 3.00 10.99 10.43
N LEU A 565 2.82 10.12 9.43
CA LEU A 565 3.75 9.03 9.15
C LEU A 565 5.11 9.55 8.65
N GLY A 566 5.12 10.66 7.92
CA GLY A 566 6.33 11.33 7.44
C GLY A 566 7.16 11.97 8.55
N GLU A 567 6.54 12.43 9.64
CA GLU A 567 7.21 12.98 10.82
C GLU A 567 7.82 11.90 11.72
N MET A 568 7.29 10.66 11.67
CA MET A 568 7.87 9.53 12.39
C MET A 568 9.15 9.05 11.71
N ASN A 569 10.23 8.87 12.47
CA ASN A 569 11.45 8.26 11.96
C ASN A 569 11.25 6.74 11.76
N LEU A 570 10.39 6.38 10.81
CA LEU A 570 10.01 5.00 10.52
C LEU A 570 11.22 4.12 10.16
N GLN A 571 12.25 4.71 9.58
CA GLN A 571 13.47 3.99 9.22
C GLN A 571 14.24 3.49 10.43
N ALA A 572 14.42 4.34 11.45
CA ALA A 572 15.09 3.94 12.68
C ALA A 572 14.29 2.84 13.40
N LEU A 573 12.96 2.99 13.43
CA LEU A 573 12.07 1.97 13.97
C LEU A 573 12.14 0.65 13.17
N ALA A 574 12.21 0.71 11.84
CA ALA A 574 12.36 -0.45 10.99
C ALA A 574 13.69 -1.17 11.24
N THR A 575 14.80 -0.44 11.27
CA THR A 575 16.12 -1.02 11.57
C THR A 575 16.15 -1.69 12.94
N GLN A 576 15.46 -1.12 13.94
CA GLN A 576 15.37 -1.70 15.27
C GLN A 576 14.43 -2.92 15.36
N ALA A 577 13.30 -2.88 14.68
CA ALA A 577 12.27 -3.93 14.78
C ALA A 577 12.58 -5.15 13.91
N LEU A 578 13.28 -4.97 12.78
CA LEU A 578 13.50 -5.96 11.73
C LEU A 578 14.92 -6.55 11.79
N GLN A 579 15.40 -6.92 12.98
CA GLN A 579 16.73 -7.51 13.18
C GLN A 579 16.75 -9.04 13.03
N GLY A 580 15.58 -9.70 13.03
CA GLY A 580 15.43 -11.14 12.95
C GLY A 580 15.46 -11.69 11.53
N LYS A 581 15.21 -13.02 11.41
CA LYS A 581 14.96 -13.70 10.13
C LYS A 581 13.46 -13.79 9.80
N ASP A 582 12.61 -13.41 10.75
CA ASP A 582 11.14 -13.41 10.72
C ASP A 582 10.55 -12.09 10.18
N ASP A 583 11.23 -11.52 9.19
CA ASP A 583 10.96 -10.18 8.65
C ASP A 583 10.48 -10.18 7.19
N THR A 584 9.96 -11.32 6.72
CA THR A 584 9.57 -11.50 5.32
C THR A 584 8.16 -10.96 5.05
N LEU A 585 8.05 -10.20 3.97
CA LEU A 585 6.81 -9.93 3.26
C LEU A 585 6.80 -10.76 1.99
N ALA A 586 5.89 -11.72 1.90
CA ALA A 586 5.69 -12.56 0.72
C ALA A 586 4.41 -12.15 -0.03
N MET A 587 4.44 -12.26 -1.34
CA MET A 587 3.30 -12.04 -2.22
C MET A 587 3.32 -13.07 -3.35
N SER A 588 2.15 -13.61 -3.69
CA SER A 588 1.97 -14.43 -4.89
C SER A 588 0.72 -14.00 -5.64
N LEU A 589 0.77 -14.14 -6.97
CA LEU A 589 -0.37 -13.99 -7.86
C LEU A 589 -0.72 -15.36 -8.41
N THR A 590 -1.96 -15.78 -8.22
CA THR A 590 -2.49 -17.06 -8.70
C THR A 590 -3.85 -16.85 -9.35
N ARG A 591 -4.42 -17.93 -9.87
CA ARG A 591 -5.79 -17.94 -10.37
C ARG A 591 -6.60 -19.00 -9.64
N ASP A 592 -7.82 -18.65 -9.24
CA ASP A 592 -8.79 -19.53 -8.64
C ASP A 592 -10.11 -19.43 -9.43
N GLY A 593 -10.38 -20.42 -10.26
CA GLY A 593 -11.51 -20.40 -11.19
C GLY A 593 -11.41 -19.26 -12.21
N ASP A 594 -12.35 -18.33 -12.15
CA ASP A 594 -12.45 -17.12 -12.98
C ASP A 594 -11.85 -15.86 -12.30
N LYS A 595 -11.21 -16.02 -11.14
CA LYS A 595 -10.67 -14.91 -10.34
C LYS A 595 -9.14 -14.92 -10.33
N ALA A 596 -8.53 -13.77 -10.47
CA ALA A 596 -7.14 -13.57 -10.08
C ALA A 596 -7.07 -13.41 -8.57
N ARG A 597 -6.10 -14.07 -7.95
CA ARG A 597 -5.87 -14.05 -6.50
C ARG A 597 -4.48 -13.52 -6.18
N VAL A 598 -4.42 -12.53 -5.33
CA VAL A 598 -3.18 -12.04 -4.72
C VAL A 598 -3.19 -12.47 -3.26
N ASP A 599 -2.22 -13.30 -2.88
CA ASP A 599 -1.97 -13.66 -1.49
C ASP A 599 -0.74 -12.91 -1.00
N MET A 600 -0.87 -12.25 0.15
CA MET A 600 0.24 -11.57 0.83
C MET A 600 0.35 -12.09 2.25
N GLN A 601 1.57 -12.35 2.68
CA GLN A 601 1.88 -12.79 4.05
C GLN A 601 2.97 -11.92 4.64
N ALA A 602 2.75 -11.48 5.89
CA ALA A 602 3.68 -10.70 6.67
C ALA A 602 4.09 -11.49 7.92
N ASP A 603 5.38 -11.72 8.07
CA ASP A 603 5.94 -12.44 9.21
C ASP A 603 5.93 -11.62 10.51
N THR A 604 6.23 -12.27 11.62
CA THR A 604 6.26 -11.72 12.99
C THR A 604 7.05 -10.41 13.12
N GLY A 605 8.20 -10.28 12.46
CA GLY A 605 9.03 -9.07 12.50
C GLY A 605 8.31 -7.84 11.94
N LEU A 606 7.50 -8.02 10.90
CA LEU A 606 6.66 -6.94 10.36
C LEU A 606 5.56 -6.52 11.34
N LEU A 607 4.95 -7.48 12.04
CA LEU A 607 3.98 -7.17 13.08
C LEU A 607 4.62 -6.43 14.26
N ARG A 608 5.85 -6.83 14.64
CA ARG A 608 6.66 -6.12 15.66
C ARG A 608 6.94 -4.68 15.23
N PHE A 609 7.31 -4.47 13.96
CA PHE A 609 7.52 -3.12 13.43
C PHE A 609 6.23 -2.28 13.48
N VAL A 610 5.10 -2.84 13.08
CA VAL A 610 3.79 -2.18 13.17
C VAL A 610 3.47 -1.84 14.62
N GLY A 611 3.69 -2.78 15.55
CA GLY A 611 3.51 -2.57 16.98
C GLY A 611 4.32 -1.38 17.50
N LYS A 612 5.62 -1.34 17.22
CA LYS A 612 6.49 -0.22 17.62
C LYS A 612 6.05 1.11 17.01
N ALA A 613 5.61 1.12 15.75
CA ALA A 613 5.13 2.33 15.11
C ALA A 613 3.82 2.83 15.73
N VAL A 614 2.88 1.93 16.02
CA VAL A 614 1.61 2.29 16.68
C VAL A 614 1.84 2.69 18.14
N SER A 615 2.70 1.98 18.88
CA SER A 615 3.10 2.35 20.25
C SER A 615 3.65 3.76 20.30
N LYS A 616 4.55 4.09 19.38
CA LYS A 616 5.09 5.46 19.28
C LYS A 616 3.98 6.48 19.00
N PHE A 617 3.09 6.18 18.08
CA PHE A 617 1.94 7.05 17.78
C PHE A 617 1.05 7.27 19.02
N VAL A 618 0.75 6.21 19.76
CA VAL A 618 -0.07 6.26 21.00
C VAL A 618 0.62 7.16 22.03
N LYS A 619 1.92 6.96 22.27
CA LYS A 619 2.71 7.79 23.19
C LYS A 619 2.74 9.27 22.79
N ASP A 620 2.92 9.54 21.50
CA ASP A 620 3.07 10.90 21.01
C ASP A 620 1.72 11.66 20.92
N ASN A 621 0.56 10.96 20.89
CA ASN A 621 -0.73 11.60 20.58
C ASN A 621 -1.88 11.27 21.54
N LEU A 622 -1.81 10.19 22.31
CA LEU A 622 -2.93 9.70 23.14
C LEU A 622 -2.57 9.59 24.63
N SER A 623 -1.30 9.64 25.01
CA SER A 623 -0.88 9.67 26.41
C SER A 623 -0.89 11.11 26.93
N ASP A 624 -1.44 11.31 28.11
CA ASP A 624 -1.47 12.62 28.82
C ASP A 624 -0.13 12.97 29.51
N GLU A 625 0.99 12.33 29.13
CA GLU A 625 2.33 12.61 29.67
C GLU A 625 3.03 13.77 28.96
#